data_685730edce4913bf11a8f75dd49c404f
#
_entry.id   685730edce4913bf11a8f75dd49c404f
#
_cell.length_a   1.000
_cell.length_b   1.000
_cell.length_c   1.000
_cell.angle_alpha   90.00
_cell.angle_beta   90.00
_cell.angle_gamma   90.00
#
_symmetry.space_group_name_H-M   'P 1'
#
loop_
_entity.id
_entity.type
_entity.pdbx_description
1 polymer ?
#
loop_
_entity_poly.entity_id
_entity_poly.type
_entity_poly.pdbx_seq_one_letter_code
_entity_poly.pdbx_strand_id
1 'polypeptide(L)'
;FISQRAVEMFKECIEELNHDIRQRIYQKIGYTVGPATYKILKSVGFKDVRGGDEAGNGSKLADLIKQDTIGRENIPMVFFTGVIRKDIIPRKLIDSGYNNFQEFILYQTGDRLDIIDNFKKVIHGLDKDKDNDDVWIVFFSPQGTKEIVNYLIDRDGNSNQKNWKIASIGPTTRDYLKDFDLSPHVIAPKPDPEALFETIFQYDKTYAL
;
A
#
# COMPACT_ATOMS: atom_id res chain seq x y z
N PHE A 1 -3.60 -5.28 15.63
CA PHE A 1 -3.06 -4.96 14.28
C PHE A 1 -4.18 -4.93 13.24
N ILE A 2 -4.23 -3.89 12.41
CA ILE A 2 -5.26 -3.75 11.37
C ILE A 2 -4.72 -3.82 9.94
N SER A 3 -3.42 -3.98 9.77
CA SER A 3 -2.78 -4.10 8.47
C SER A 3 -1.53 -4.97 8.53
N GLN A 4 -1.21 -5.60 7.40
CA GLN A 4 0.03 -6.36 7.24
C GLN A 4 1.26 -5.48 7.49
N ARG A 5 1.24 -4.25 6.98
CA ARG A 5 2.34 -3.30 7.13
C ARG A 5 2.65 -2.98 8.60
N ALA A 6 1.62 -2.85 9.45
CA ALA A 6 1.83 -2.66 10.88
C ALA A 6 2.54 -3.86 11.55
N VAL A 7 2.23 -5.07 11.09
CA VAL A 7 2.90 -6.29 11.59
C VAL A 7 4.35 -6.36 11.13
N GLU A 8 4.62 -6.02 9.87
CA GLU A 8 5.98 -5.98 9.31
C GLU A 8 6.85 -4.99 10.07
N MET A 9 6.40 -3.76 10.24
CA MET A 9 7.13 -2.74 10.98
C MET A 9 7.32 -3.11 12.46
N PHE A 10 6.29 -3.69 13.09
CA PHE A 10 6.40 -4.19 14.44
C PHE A 10 7.48 -5.29 14.54
N LYS A 11 7.52 -6.22 13.60
CA LYS A 11 8.55 -7.27 13.54
C LYS A 11 9.95 -6.66 13.49
N GLU A 12 10.20 -5.71 12.60
CA GLU A 12 11.48 -4.99 12.50
C GLU A 12 11.87 -4.35 13.84
N CYS A 13 10.93 -3.65 14.50
CA CYS A 13 11.19 -3.02 15.79
C CYS A 13 11.58 -4.02 16.90
N ILE A 14 10.98 -5.21 16.93
CA ILE A 14 11.27 -6.18 17.99
C ILE A 14 12.49 -7.05 17.69
N GLU A 15 13.00 -7.07 16.46
CA GLU A 15 14.21 -7.81 16.10
C GLU A 15 15.45 -7.30 16.88
N GLU A 16 15.49 -6.04 17.25
CA GLU A 16 16.56 -5.43 18.06
C GLU A 16 16.48 -5.82 19.56
N LEU A 17 15.36 -6.38 19.99
CA LEU A 17 15.18 -6.79 21.39
C LEU A 17 15.87 -8.14 21.66
N ASN A 18 16.29 -8.35 22.91
CA ASN A 18 16.84 -9.64 23.30
C ASN A 18 15.79 -10.78 23.16
N HIS A 19 16.28 -12.02 23.08
CA HIS A 19 15.46 -13.19 22.85
C HIS A 19 14.34 -13.35 23.90
N ASP A 20 14.63 -13.14 25.18
CA ASP A 20 13.68 -13.39 26.26
C ASP A 20 12.52 -12.40 26.22
N ILE A 21 12.79 -11.14 25.90
CA ILE A 21 11.76 -10.12 25.72
C ILE A 21 10.86 -10.50 24.52
N ARG A 22 11.45 -10.89 23.38
CA ARG A 22 10.68 -11.34 22.20
C ARG A 22 9.78 -12.53 22.55
N GLN A 23 10.30 -13.53 23.26
CA GLN A 23 9.48 -14.66 23.68
C GLN A 23 8.31 -14.26 24.57
N ARG A 24 8.51 -13.32 25.48
CA ARG A 24 7.42 -12.77 26.31
C ARG A 24 6.37 -12.02 25.51
N ILE A 25 6.78 -11.30 24.45
CA ILE A 25 5.88 -10.64 23.51
C ILE A 25 5.04 -11.68 22.76
N TYR A 26 5.65 -12.74 22.25
CA TYR A 26 4.96 -13.78 21.48
C TYR A 26 3.93 -14.60 22.31
N GLN A 27 4.01 -14.55 23.64
CA GLN A 27 3.00 -15.13 24.53
C GLN A 27 1.79 -14.23 24.76
N LYS A 28 1.82 -12.99 24.29
CA LYS A 28 0.65 -12.10 24.37
C LYS A 28 -0.37 -12.46 23.31
N ILE A 29 -1.65 -12.13 23.58
CA ILE A 29 -2.70 -12.28 22.58
C ILE A 29 -2.54 -11.20 21.52
N GLY A 30 -2.49 -11.62 20.25
CA GLY A 30 -2.46 -10.73 19.10
C GLY A 30 -3.82 -10.68 18.41
N TYR A 31 -4.44 -9.52 18.34
CA TYR A 31 -5.71 -9.31 17.64
C TYR A 31 -5.48 -8.71 16.25
N THR A 32 -6.15 -9.26 15.22
CA THR A 32 -5.95 -8.83 13.82
C THR A 32 -7.25 -8.65 13.07
N VAL A 33 -7.26 -7.68 12.13
CA VAL A 33 -8.31 -7.54 11.13
C VAL A 33 -7.91 -8.29 9.86
N GLY A 34 -8.75 -9.23 9.44
CA GLY A 34 -8.63 -9.95 8.19
C GLY A 34 -7.58 -11.08 8.17
N PRO A 35 -7.76 -12.06 7.26
CA PRO A 35 -6.97 -13.29 7.23
C PRO A 35 -5.49 -13.06 6.86
N ALA A 36 -5.21 -12.09 6.03
CA ALA A 36 -3.83 -11.78 5.61
C ALA A 36 -2.99 -11.26 6.78
N THR A 37 -3.52 -10.32 7.58
CA THR A 37 -2.86 -9.79 8.77
C THR A 37 -2.68 -10.89 9.84
N TYR A 38 -3.69 -11.75 10.01
CA TYR A 38 -3.64 -12.92 10.90
C TYR A 38 -2.46 -13.84 10.55
N LYS A 39 -2.35 -14.23 9.28
CA LYS A 39 -1.29 -15.14 8.80
C LYS A 39 0.10 -14.57 9.06
N ILE A 40 0.31 -13.28 8.76
CA ILE A 40 1.60 -12.63 8.99
C ILE A 40 1.91 -12.57 10.49
N LEU A 41 0.98 -12.15 11.36
CA LEU A 41 1.24 -12.07 12.80
C LEU A 41 1.58 -13.44 13.38
N LYS A 42 0.91 -14.50 12.92
CA LYS A 42 1.21 -15.86 13.31
C LYS A 42 2.63 -16.29 12.88
N SER A 43 3.03 -15.92 11.66
CA SER A 43 4.38 -16.22 11.15
C SER A 43 5.50 -15.47 11.89
N VAL A 44 5.21 -14.33 12.50
CA VAL A 44 6.16 -13.59 13.36
C VAL A 44 6.49 -14.35 14.64
N GLY A 45 5.57 -15.21 15.12
CA GLY A 45 5.82 -16.07 16.26
C GLY A 45 4.79 -15.99 17.41
N PHE A 46 3.75 -15.14 17.27
CA PHE A 46 2.67 -15.09 18.26
C PHE A 46 1.97 -16.43 18.42
N LYS A 47 1.78 -16.88 19.68
CA LYS A 47 1.18 -18.18 20.00
C LYS A 47 -0.34 -18.15 19.97
N ASP A 48 -0.93 -17.05 20.43
CA ASP A 48 -2.39 -16.81 20.43
C ASP A 48 -2.70 -15.61 19.53
N VAL A 49 -3.22 -15.87 18.32
CA VAL A 49 -3.65 -14.86 17.37
C VAL A 49 -5.16 -15.03 17.15
N ARG A 50 -5.92 -13.95 17.29
CA ARG A 50 -7.39 -13.93 17.18
C ARG A 50 -7.85 -12.92 16.14
N GLY A 51 -9.08 -13.08 15.67
CA GLY A 51 -9.68 -12.29 14.60
C GLY A 51 -9.49 -12.95 13.25
N GLY A 52 -8.77 -12.35 12.31
CA GLY A 52 -8.65 -12.92 10.97
C GLY A 52 -9.99 -12.92 10.23
N ASP A 53 -10.47 -14.07 9.79
CA ASP A 53 -11.74 -14.19 9.04
C ASP A 53 -12.97 -13.78 9.89
N GLU A 54 -12.95 -14.05 11.20
CA GLU A 54 -14.04 -13.70 12.14
C GLU A 54 -14.14 -12.17 12.29
N ALA A 55 -13.03 -11.45 12.17
CA ALA A 55 -12.93 -10.01 12.29
C ALA A 55 -12.50 -9.35 10.98
N GLY A 56 -13.31 -9.47 9.93
CA GLY A 56 -13.04 -8.90 8.62
C GLY A 56 -13.02 -7.36 8.56
N ASN A 57 -13.36 -6.67 9.67
CA ASN A 57 -13.25 -5.21 9.81
C ASN A 57 -13.03 -4.79 11.26
N GLY A 58 -12.66 -3.51 11.46
CA GLY A 58 -12.33 -2.97 12.78
C GLY A 58 -13.48 -3.01 13.79
N SER A 59 -14.72 -2.88 13.34
CA SER A 59 -15.88 -2.95 14.25
C SER A 59 -16.05 -4.34 14.84
N LYS A 60 -15.99 -5.37 14.00
CA LYS A 60 -16.06 -6.78 14.44
C LYS A 60 -14.87 -7.14 15.34
N LEU A 61 -13.66 -6.61 15.04
CA LEU A 61 -12.51 -6.86 15.90
C LEU A 61 -12.69 -6.24 17.29
N ALA A 62 -13.22 -5.03 17.38
CA ALA A 62 -13.51 -4.41 18.67
C ALA A 62 -14.54 -5.22 19.48
N ASP A 63 -15.58 -5.77 18.82
CA ASP A 63 -16.56 -6.63 19.49
C ASP A 63 -15.93 -7.94 19.98
N LEU A 64 -15.08 -8.58 19.21
CA LEU A 64 -14.33 -9.77 19.61
C LEU A 64 -13.45 -9.49 20.84
N ILE A 65 -12.71 -8.37 20.83
CA ILE A 65 -11.86 -7.98 21.97
C ILE A 65 -12.71 -7.80 23.23
N LYS A 66 -13.84 -7.11 23.12
CA LYS A 66 -14.77 -6.92 24.26
C LYS A 66 -15.32 -8.24 24.79
N GLN A 67 -15.69 -9.16 23.91
CA GLN A 67 -16.15 -10.49 24.28
C GLN A 67 -15.08 -11.30 25.01
N ASP A 68 -13.85 -11.28 24.51
CA ASP A 68 -12.73 -12.02 25.09
C ASP A 68 -12.25 -11.45 26.44
N THR A 69 -12.55 -10.19 26.71
CA THR A 69 -12.04 -9.46 27.87
C THR A 69 -13.13 -8.90 28.79
N ILE A 70 -14.33 -9.48 28.75
CA ILE A 70 -15.43 -9.11 29.65
C ILE A 70 -14.96 -9.12 31.11
N GLY A 71 -15.26 -8.04 31.85
CA GLY A 71 -14.85 -7.86 33.25
C GLY A 71 -13.37 -7.57 33.45
N ARG A 72 -12.64 -7.30 32.40
CA ARG A 72 -11.21 -6.95 32.44
C ARG A 72 -10.91 -5.72 31.60
N GLU A 73 -11.76 -4.69 31.63
CA GLU A 73 -11.68 -3.48 30.80
C GLU A 73 -10.41 -2.64 31.09
N ASN A 74 -9.77 -2.85 32.27
CA ASN A 74 -8.52 -2.18 32.62
C ASN A 74 -7.25 -2.89 32.14
N ILE A 75 -7.35 -3.99 31.39
CA ILE A 75 -6.18 -4.69 30.84
C ILE A 75 -5.41 -3.75 29.91
N PRO A 76 -4.07 -3.70 30.03
CA PRO A 76 -3.27 -2.90 29.12
C PRO A 76 -3.41 -3.41 27.68
N MET A 77 -3.74 -2.52 26.76
CA MET A 77 -3.82 -2.82 25.34
C MET A 77 -2.93 -1.89 24.52
N VAL A 78 -2.35 -2.43 23.47
CA VAL A 78 -1.52 -1.67 22.53
C VAL A 78 -2.11 -1.83 21.13
N PHE A 79 -2.28 -0.71 20.43
CA PHE A 79 -2.77 -0.66 19.07
C PHE A 79 -1.66 -0.19 18.12
N PHE A 80 -1.20 -1.09 17.28
CA PHE A 80 -0.21 -0.79 16.26
C PHE A 80 -0.88 -0.46 14.92
N THR A 81 -0.59 0.75 14.38
CA THR A 81 -1.33 1.31 13.25
C THR A 81 -0.44 2.18 12.35
N GLY A 82 -1.00 2.61 11.20
CA GLY A 82 -0.46 3.68 10.38
C GLY A 82 -1.10 5.03 10.69
N VAL A 83 -0.52 6.11 10.15
CA VAL A 83 -1.07 7.49 10.28
C VAL A 83 -2.49 7.55 9.71
N ILE A 84 -2.69 6.99 8.52
CA ILE A 84 -4.01 6.99 7.86
C ILE A 84 -4.78 5.75 8.29
N ARG A 85 -5.83 5.94 9.08
CA ARG A 85 -6.69 4.86 9.58
C ARG A 85 -8.09 5.36 9.92
N LYS A 86 -9.01 4.43 10.09
CA LYS A 86 -10.34 4.68 10.68
C LYS A 86 -10.28 4.49 12.19
N ASP A 87 -10.83 5.42 12.97
CA ASP A 87 -10.82 5.39 14.44
C ASP A 87 -11.90 4.50 15.06
N ILE A 88 -12.36 3.49 14.33
CA ILE A 88 -13.48 2.63 14.78
C ILE A 88 -13.08 1.82 16.01
N ILE A 89 -11.89 1.21 16.02
CA ILE A 89 -11.45 0.36 17.13
C ILE A 89 -11.19 1.19 18.39
N PRO A 90 -10.35 2.25 18.36
CA PRO A 90 -10.13 3.08 19.53
C PRO A 90 -11.44 3.62 20.14
N ARG A 91 -12.29 4.22 19.32
CA ARG A 91 -13.57 4.76 19.80
C ARG A 91 -14.42 3.70 20.48
N LYS A 92 -14.64 2.57 19.81
CA LYS A 92 -15.52 1.52 20.32
C LYS A 92 -15.01 0.87 21.60
N LEU A 93 -13.68 0.76 21.78
CA LEU A 93 -13.08 0.26 23.00
C LEU A 93 -13.16 1.31 24.14
N ILE A 94 -12.79 2.56 23.88
CA ILE A 94 -12.86 3.64 24.86
C ILE A 94 -14.29 3.87 25.34
N ASP A 95 -15.27 3.91 24.43
CA ASP A 95 -16.70 4.05 24.75
C ASP A 95 -17.23 2.87 25.60
N SER A 96 -16.52 1.73 25.59
CA SER A 96 -16.83 0.54 26.38
C SER A 96 -15.97 0.43 27.66
N GLY A 97 -15.28 1.49 28.07
CA GLY A 97 -14.55 1.57 29.35
C GLY A 97 -13.10 1.08 29.31
N TYR A 98 -12.54 0.77 28.13
CA TYR A 98 -11.13 0.38 27.99
C TYR A 98 -10.23 1.61 28.02
N ASN A 99 -9.85 2.06 29.22
CA ASN A 99 -9.07 3.29 29.41
C ASN A 99 -7.55 3.08 29.41
N ASN A 100 -7.09 1.83 29.49
CA ASN A 100 -5.68 1.47 29.45
C ASN A 100 -5.26 1.05 28.03
N PHE A 101 -5.47 1.96 27.07
CA PHE A 101 -5.27 1.72 25.64
C PHE A 101 -4.24 2.70 25.09
N GLN A 102 -3.16 2.18 24.52
CA GLN A 102 -2.09 2.95 23.90
C GLN A 102 -2.03 2.72 22.40
N GLU A 103 -1.88 3.79 21.60
CA GLU A 103 -1.64 3.71 20.18
C GLU A 103 -0.18 3.96 19.84
N PHE A 104 0.35 3.15 18.93
CA PHE A 104 1.66 3.36 18.31
C PHE A 104 1.52 3.41 16.78
N ILE A 105 1.89 4.58 16.22
CA ILE A 105 1.97 4.76 14.78
C ILE A 105 3.31 4.22 14.33
N LEU A 106 3.29 3.13 13.56
CA LEU A 106 4.49 2.43 13.11
C LEU A 106 4.90 2.82 11.69
N TYR A 107 3.99 3.34 10.88
CA TYR A 107 4.28 3.72 9.50
C TYR A 107 3.36 4.83 9.00
N GLN A 108 3.83 5.51 7.99
CA GLN A 108 3.01 6.44 7.20
C GLN A 108 3.14 6.12 5.72
N THR A 109 2.10 6.42 4.96
CA THR A 109 2.14 6.41 3.51
C THR A 109 2.31 7.84 3.03
N GLY A 110 3.30 8.08 2.22
CA GLY A 110 3.60 9.38 1.65
C GLY A 110 4.26 9.22 0.28
N ASP A 111 4.46 10.34 -0.40
CA ASP A 111 5.18 10.34 -1.67
C ASP A 111 6.64 9.94 -1.44
N ARG A 112 7.16 9.15 -2.36
CA ARG A 112 8.54 8.69 -2.30
C ARG A 112 9.48 9.84 -2.69
N LEU A 113 10.35 10.27 -1.78
CA LEU A 113 11.21 11.45 -1.97
C LEU A 113 12.19 11.32 -3.14
N ASP A 114 12.60 10.11 -3.49
CA ASP A 114 13.54 9.82 -4.58
C ASP A 114 12.87 9.33 -5.87
N ILE A 115 11.54 9.53 -6.01
CA ILE A 115 10.77 8.97 -7.13
C ILE A 115 11.26 9.52 -8.47
N ILE A 116 11.50 10.82 -8.54
CA ILE A 116 11.94 11.47 -9.79
C ILE A 116 13.37 11.09 -10.17
N ASP A 117 14.25 10.95 -9.17
CA ASP A 117 15.64 10.56 -9.42
C ASP A 117 15.72 9.11 -9.91
N ASN A 118 14.91 8.22 -9.34
CA ASN A 118 14.84 6.83 -9.79
C ASN A 118 14.21 6.75 -11.18
N PHE A 119 13.16 7.51 -11.44
CA PHE A 119 12.55 7.57 -12.76
C PHE A 119 13.56 8.03 -13.81
N LYS A 120 14.29 9.13 -13.57
CA LYS A 120 15.36 9.64 -14.46
C LYS A 120 16.46 8.60 -14.72
N LYS A 121 16.88 7.84 -13.70
CA LYS A 121 17.86 6.77 -13.87
C LYS A 121 17.37 5.69 -14.83
N VAL A 122 16.10 5.25 -14.67
CA VAL A 122 15.48 4.27 -15.57
C VAL A 122 15.47 4.81 -17.01
N ILE A 123 14.99 6.04 -17.19
CA ILE A 123 14.90 6.69 -18.50
C ILE A 123 16.27 6.78 -19.18
N HIS A 124 17.29 7.28 -18.47
CA HIS A 124 18.65 7.38 -19.01
C HIS A 124 19.25 6.00 -19.36
N GLY A 125 18.81 4.94 -18.68
CA GLY A 125 19.17 3.57 -19.04
C GLY A 125 18.55 3.16 -20.38
N LEU A 126 17.27 3.46 -20.58
CA LEU A 126 16.53 3.16 -21.80
C LEU A 126 17.00 3.98 -23.01
N ASP A 127 17.38 5.25 -22.81
CA ASP A 127 17.90 6.12 -23.88
C ASP A 127 19.23 5.61 -24.49
N LYS A 128 19.97 4.78 -23.76
CA LYS A 128 21.23 4.17 -24.24
C LYS A 128 20.99 2.92 -25.10
N ASP A 129 19.80 2.33 -24.98
CA ASP A 129 19.42 1.14 -25.74
C ASP A 129 18.85 1.58 -27.09
N LYS A 130 19.70 1.54 -28.13
CA LYS A 130 19.36 2.02 -29.48
C LYS A 130 18.35 1.12 -30.20
N ASP A 131 18.16 -0.10 -29.73
CA ASP A 131 17.30 -1.10 -30.39
C ASP A 131 15.84 -1.06 -29.89
N ASN A 132 15.52 -0.21 -28.92
CA ASN A 132 14.19 -0.14 -28.31
C ASN A 132 13.58 1.24 -28.52
N ASP A 133 12.88 1.41 -29.64
CA ASP A 133 12.26 2.70 -30.00
C ASP A 133 10.93 2.96 -29.26
N ASP A 134 10.27 1.93 -28.74
CA ASP A 134 8.96 2.01 -28.10
C ASP A 134 9.03 1.72 -26.61
N VAL A 135 8.76 2.74 -25.79
CA VAL A 135 8.72 2.62 -24.33
C VAL A 135 7.32 2.95 -23.82
N TRP A 136 6.75 2.06 -23.05
CA TRP A 136 5.48 2.27 -22.36
C TRP A 136 5.69 2.75 -20.92
N ILE A 137 5.03 3.85 -20.56
CA ILE A 137 4.90 4.31 -19.18
C ILE A 137 3.49 3.97 -18.70
N VAL A 138 3.43 3.14 -17.66
CA VAL A 138 2.17 2.59 -17.16
C VAL A 138 1.82 3.23 -15.82
N PHE A 139 0.65 3.88 -15.74
CA PHE A 139 0.14 4.48 -14.52
C PHE A 139 -0.97 3.62 -13.90
N PHE A 140 -0.70 3.08 -12.71
CA PHE A 140 -1.66 2.28 -11.94
C PHE A 140 -2.53 3.10 -10.98
N SER A 141 -2.14 4.32 -10.65
CA SER A 141 -2.92 5.23 -9.82
C SER A 141 -2.43 6.67 -10.00
N PRO A 142 -3.23 7.68 -9.65
CA PRO A 142 -2.79 9.07 -9.54
C PRO A 142 -1.78 9.30 -8.41
N GLN A 143 -1.90 8.53 -7.34
CA GLN A 143 -1.16 8.77 -6.10
C GLN A 143 0.35 8.56 -6.30
N GLY A 144 1.15 9.52 -5.84
CA GLY A 144 2.60 9.46 -5.88
C GLY A 144 3.23 9.68 -7.26
N THR A 145 2.46 10.10 -8.29
CA THR A 145 2.96 10.20 -9.67
C THR A 145 3.15 11.64 -10.17
N LYS A 146 2.79 12.63 -9.35
CA LYS A 146 2.79 14.05 -9.78
C LYS A 146 4.13 14.53 -10.33
N GLU A 147 5.24 14.19 -9.68
CA GLU A 147 6.57 14.60 -10.15
C GLU A 147 6.96 13.94 -11.48
N ILE A 148 6.53 12.68 -11.69
CA ILE A 148 6.74 11.97 -12.95
C ILE A 148 5.92 12.63 -14.06
N VAL A 149 4.66 12.94 -13.80
CA VAL A 149 3.76 13.61 -14.76
C VAL A 149 4.34 14.98 -15.16
N ASN A 150 4.74 15.80 -14.20
CA ASN A 150 5.39 17.09 -14.48
C ASN A 150 6.65 16.93 -15.33
N TYR A 151 7.49 15.95 -15.00
CA TYR A 151 8.70 15.68 -15.77
C TYR A 151 8.40 15.27 -17.22
N LEU A 152 7.33 14.51 -17.46
CA LEU A 152 6.93 14.12 -18.82
C LEU A 152 6.45 15.31 -19.64
N ILE A 153 5.64 16.20 -19.04
CA ILE A 153 5.14 17.41 -19.69
C ILE A 153 6.29 18.35 -20.07
N ASP A 154 7.22 18.59 -19.14
CA ASP A 154 8.38 19.44 -19.38
C ASP A 154 9.30 18.90 -20.50
N ARG A 155 9.27 17.59 -20.72
CA ARG A 155 10.05 16.91 -21.77
C ARG A 155 9.43 17.01 -23.16
N ASP A 156 8.13 17.02 -23.29
CA ASP A 156 7.41 17.09 -24.59
C ASP A 156 7.81 18.32 -25.42
N GLY A 157 8.36 19.36 -24.78
CA GLY A 157 8.95 20.52 -25.45
C GLY A 157 10.30 20.31 -26.13
N ASN A 158 10.94 19.13 -25.96
CA ASN A 158 12.29 18.86 -26.45
C ASN A 158 12.27 17.78 -27.56
N SER A 159 12.35 18.20 -28.81
CA SER A 159 12.11 17.46 -30.05
C SER A 159 13.07 16.30 -30.40
N ASN A 160 13.92 15.83 -29.49
CA ASN A 160 14.92 14.77 -29.76
C ASN A 160 14.72 13.48 -28.93
N GLN A 161 13.50 13.18 -28.48
CA GLN A 161 13.30 12.06 -27.57
C GLN A 161 12.31 11.02 -28.10
N LYS A 162 12.57 9.75 -27.74
CA LYS A 162 11.79 8.56 -28.05
C LYS A 162 10.29 8.80 -27.86
N ASN A 163 9.48 8.27 -28.76
CA ASN A 163 8.01 8.25 -28.66
C ASN A 163 7.58 7.42 -27.46
N TRP A 164 7.32 8.07 -26.35
CA TRP A 164 6.84 7.39 -25.16
C TRP A 164 5.33 7.22 -25.25
N LYS A 165 4.92 5.99 -25.10
CA LYS A 165 3.52 5.64 -25.05
C LYS A 165 3.06 5.60 -23.59
N ILE A 166 1.87 6.09 -23.32
CA ILE A 166 1.30 6.17 -21.97
C ILE A 166 0.11 5.25 -21.88
N ALA A 167 0.07 4.44 -20.82
CA ALA A 167 -1.05 3.56 -20.50
C ALA A 167 -1.60 3.88 -19.10
N SER A 168 -2.91 3.81 -18.93
CA SER A 168 -3.57 3.92 -17.64
C SER A 168 -4.38 2.68 -17.29
N ILE A 169 -4.34 2.30 -16.00
CA ILE A 169 -5.07 1.13 -15.47
C ILE A 169 -6.60 1.31 -15.50
N GLY A 170 -7.09 2.52 -15.64
CA GLY A 170 -8.53 2.79 -15.63
C GLY A 170 -8.88 4.28 -15.72
N PRO A 171 -10.20 4.59 -15.70
CA PRO A 171 -10.70 5.93 -15.96
C PRO A 171 -10.25 6.99 -14.94
N THR A 172 -10.18 6.65 -13.66
CA THR A 172 -9.71 7.60 -12.63
C THR A 172 -8.28 8.07 -12.90
N THR A 173 -7.39 7.16 -13.29
CA THR A 173 -6.00 7.50 -13.62
C THR A 173 -5.93 8.27 -14.94
N ARG A 174 -6.73 7.90 -15.94
CA ARG A 174 -6.87 8.66 -17.19
C ARG A 174 -7.29 10.11 -16.93
N ASP A 175 -8.34 10.32 -16.14
CA ASP A 175 -8.89 11.65 -15.87
C ASP A 175 -7.86 12.52 -15.14
N TYR A 176 -7.16 11.96 -14.16
CA TYR A 176 -6.04 12.62 -13.50
C TYR A 176 -4.92 13.02 -14.48
N LEU A 177 -4.51 12.17 -15.42
CA LEU A 177 -3.48 12.49 -16.41
C LEU A 177 -3.96 13.62 -17.35
N LYS A 178 -5.23 13.62 -17.74
CA LYS A 178 -5.83 14.66 -18.57
C LYS A 178 -5.86 16.02 -17.90
N ASP A 179 -5.98 16.10 -16.58
CA ASP A 179 -5.90 17.35 -15.82
C ASP A 179 -4.52 18.03 -15.97
N PHE A 180 -3.52 17.28 -16.42
CA PHE A 180 -2.17 17.75 -16.74
C PHE A 180 -1.89 17.78 -18.26
N ASP A 181 -2.91 17.79 -19.10
CA ASP A 181 -2.79 17.72 -20.57
C ASP A 181 -2.05 16.47 -21.09
N LEU A 182 -1.93 15.43 -20.29
CA LEU A 182 -1.28 14.17 -20.64
C LEU A 182 -2.33 13.10 -20.97
N SER A 183 -2.54 12.82 -22.24
CA SER A 183 -3.54 11.85 -22.68
C SER A 183 -2.94 10.45 -22.82
N PRO A 184 -3.46 9.41 -22.12
CA PRO A 184 -3.02 8.04 -22.35
C PRO A 184 -3.38 7.54 -23.74
N HIS A 185 -2.46 6.80 -24.37
CA HIS A 185 -2.66 6.10 -25.66
C HIS A 185 -3.63 4.94 -25.48
N VAL A 186 -3.57 4.26 -24.33
CA VAL A 186 -4.47 3.15 -23.99
C VAL A 186 -4.98 3.25 -22.55
N ILE A 187 -6.18 2.73 -22.35
CA ILE A 187 -6.85 2.65 -21.06
C ILE A 187 -7.35 1.22 -20.92
N ALA A 188 -7.02 0.54 -19.83
CA ALA A 188 -7.56 -0.79 -19.60
C ALA A 188 -9.09 -0.76 -19.44
N PRO A 189 -9.82 -1.71 -20.06
CA PRO A 189 -11.28 -1.77 -19.96
C PRO A 189 -11.78 -2.12 -18.56
N LYS A 190 -10.93 -2.74 -17.75
CA LYS A 190 -11.12 -3.00 -16.31
C LYS A 190 -9.77 -2.84 -15.60
N PRO A 191 -9.76 -2.48 -14.30
CA PRO A 191 -8.54 -2.17 -13.57
C PRO A 191 -7.82 -3.44 -13.10
N ASP A 192 -7.36 -4.24 -14.03
CA ASP A 192 -6.50 -5.39 -13.77
C ASP A 192 -5.29 -5.44 -14.73
N PRO A 193 -4.17 -6.03 -14.30
CA PRO A 193 -2.93 -6.06 -15.07
C PRO A 193 -3.05 -6.82 -16.40
N GLU A 194 -3.82 -7.91 -16.46
CA GLU A 194 -3.98 -8.72 -17.67
C GLU A 194 -4.73 -7.93 -18.74
N ALA A 195 -5.82 -7.24 -18.38
CA ALA A 195 -6.58 -6.42 -19.30
C ALA A 195 -5.75 -5.24 -19.82
N LEU A 196 -4.91 -4.65 -18.97
CA LEU A 196 -4.00 -3.59 -19.38
C LEU A 196 -2.95 -4.09 -20.37
N PHE A 197 -2.31 -5.20 -20.05
CA PHE A 197 -1.29 -5.81 -20.92
C PHE A 197 -1.88 -6.16 -22.30
N GLU A 198 -3.05 -6.79 -22.35
CA GLU A 198 -3.72 -7.13 -23.60
C GLU A 198 -4.03 -5.87 -24.43
N THR A 199 -4.49 -4.79 -23.78
CA THR A 199 -4.78 -3.53 -24.47
C THR A 199 -3.51 -2.89 -25.07
N ILE A 200 -2.40 -2.93 -24.35
CA ILE A 200 -1.10 -2.47 -24.84
C ILE A 200 -0.67 -3.32 -26.05
N PHE A 201 -0.74 -4.63 -25.92
CA PHE A 201 -0.34 -5.55 -26.98
C PHE A 201 -1.16 -5.38 -28.27
N GLN A 202 -2.48 -5.17 -28.16
CA GLN A 202 -3.32 -4.90 -29.31
C GLN A 202 -3.01 -3.53 -29.96
N TYR A 203 -2.72 -2.53 -29.15
CA TYR A 203 -2.30 -1.22 -29.65
C TYR A 203 -0.99 -1.34 -30.45
N ASP A 204 0.03 -2.01 -29.92
CA ASP A 204 1.30 -2.18 -30.61
C ASP A 204 1.15 -2.98 -31.92
N LYS A 205 0.34 -4.02 -31.94
CA LYS A 205 0.01 -4.75 -33.19
C LYS A 205 -0.65 -3.88 -34.27
N THR A 206 -1.44 -2.91 -33.83
CA THR A 206 -2.19 -2.04 -34.77
C THR A 206 -1.33 -0.92 -35.33
N TYR A 207 -0.38 -0.42 -34.55
CA TYR A 207 0.43 0.76 -34.86
C TYR A 207 1.93 0.46 -35.04
N ALA A 208 2.35 -0.81 -34.91
CA ALA A 208 3.70 -1.25 -35.29
C ALA A 208 3.77 -1.41 -36.82
N LEU A 209 3.92 -0.29 -37.52
CA LEU A 209 4.23 -0.23 -38.96
C LEU A 209 5.57 0.47 -39.15
#